data_2066397a51ed88b066be141f44b91867
#
_entry.id   2066397a51ed88b066be141f44b91867
#
_cell.length_a   1.000
_cell.length_b   1.000
_cell.length_c   1.000
_cell.angle_alpha   90.00
_cell.angle_beta   90.00
_cell.angle_gamma   90.00
#
_symmetry.space_group_name_H-M   'P 1'
#
loop_
_entity.id
_entity.type
_entity.pdbx_description
1 polymer ?
#
loop_
_entity_poly.entity_id
_entity_poly.type
_entity_poly.pdbx_seq_one_letter_code
_entity_poly.pdbx_strand_id
1 'polypeptide(L)'
;MNILVLNGSPKGERSNTLKLAKAFLEGFTQAQSADAEIVDVYKLNIRECLGCFACWSKTPGKCAITDDMTDVLQKILRADVVVWSFPLYYFSLPSRMKMVIDRQLPLALPFMEGDASAGGHRSRYDMSGKRNVVISTCGFYIAEENYNAVNAQFDRMFGKDGYTALYCGQGELFRVPQLSARTDEYLSYVKQAGAEFASGSITAATKAKLKQLLYPRKVFEQMADASWGVEQTEQGAKRVSPALSFTKQMAALYNKASWPGQDVVVEFSYTDVEETVQVVLGKDGYTVLSENFLPFTTRIETPLAVWEQIGRGELNGQQAMMEHLYKVTGDFDVMMNWDKYFGWSGEAQEESSSAPAAPAKQTNMSVMLLPWIAIWVGISINSFWGGIVGIVLCAAVPFAFLKYKPTVFEYITVFAVSLASLLSVLGYPTDIIIPASYLAFGIMWTVTAFMKIPLSAWYSMNNYGVEKALSNPLFMRTNRILTACWGVLYLVTPIWTYALLHTSLASWTELLEEILFSGDYLTYTAYKRPAL
;
A
#
# COMPACT_ATOMS: atom_id res chain seq x y z
N MET A 1 22.44 24.06 -12.67
CA MET A 1 21.09 23.69 -12.19
C MET A 1 21.15 23.58 -10.68
N ASN A 2 20.16 24.15 -9.98
CA ASN A 2 20.11 24.15 -8.52
C ASN A 2 19.14 23.10 -8.01
N ILE A 3 19.61 22.20 -7.16
CA ILE A 3 18.78 21.15 -6.56
C ILE A 3 18.64 21.42 -5.05
N LEU A 4 17.41 21.48 -4.58
CA LEU A 4 17.11 21.59 -3.15
C LEU A 4 16.55 20.26 -2.64
N VAL A 5 17.23 19.66 -1.66
CA VAL A 5 16.69 18.51 -0.93
C VAL A 5 16.16 18.97 0.43
N LEU A 6 14.88 18.78 0.65
CA LEU A 6 14.26 18.99 1.95
C LEU A 6 14.24 17.66 2.70
N ASN A 7 15.14 17.49 3.67
CA ASN A 7 15.20 16.29 4.50
C ASN A 7 14.25 16.42 5.70
N GLY A 8 13.09 15.79 5.59
CA GLY A 8 12.06 15.74 6.64
C GLY A 8 12.17 14.53 7.57
N SER A 9 13.34 13.94 7.71
CA SER A 9 13.57 12.85 8.66
C SER A 9 14.10 13.36 10.00
N PRO A 10 13.51 12.96 11.14
CA PRO A 10 14.05 13.32 12.46
C PRO A 10 15.42 12.67 12.74
N LYS A 11 15.82 11.67 11.96
CA LYS A 11 17.15 11.01 12.09
C LYS A 11 18.28 11.82 11.43
N GLY A 12 17.98 12.95 10.74
CA GLY A 12 18.96 13.81 10.06
C GLY A 12 19.85 13.01 9.11
N GLU A 13 21.16 13.12 9.25
CA GLU A 13 22.16 12.42 8.43
C GLU A 13 22.08 10.88 8.50
N ARG A 14 21.52 10.34 9.59
CA ARG A 14 21.32 8.89 9.77
C ARG A 14 20.04 8.38 9.13
N SER A 15 19.35 9.21 8.36
CA SER A 15 18.09 8.84 7.71
C SER A 15 18.31 7.84 6.57
N ASN A 16 17.58 6.73 6.61
CA ASN A 16 17.55 5.77 5.51
C ASN A 16 17.00 6.39 4.23
N THR A 17 15.98 7.23 4.35
CA THR A 17 15.42 7.96 3.20
C THR A 17 16.43 8.93 2.60
N LEU A 18 17.24 9.59 3.43
CA LEU A 18 18.30 10.49 2.95
C LEU A 18 19.41 9.72 2.21
N LYS A 19 19.69 8.45 2.55
CA LYS A 19 20.59 7.60 1.77
C LYS A 19 20.10 7.44 0.33
N LEU A 20 18.78 7.19 0.15
CA LEU A 20 18.19 7.13 -1.18
C LEU A 20 18.30 8.48 -1.91
N ALA A 21 17.99 9.59 -1.22
CA ALA A 21 18.10 10.91 -1.83
C ALA A 21 19.54 11.25 -2.25
N LYS A 22 20.54 10.88 -1.44
CA LYS A 22 21.97 11.04 -1.78
C LYS A 22 22.36 10.19 -3.00
N ALA A 23 21.93 8.93 -3.07
CA ALA A 23 22.16 8.07 -4.24
C ALA A 23 21.52 8.66 -5.52
N PHE A 24 20.28 9.17 -5.41
CA PHE A 24 19.62 9.85 -6.51
C PHE A 24 20.41 11.10 -6.98
N LEU A 25 20.85 11.94 -6.03
CA LEU A 25 21.66 13.11 -6.33
C LEU A 25 22.99 12.75 -7.02
N GLU A 26 23.66 11.71 -6.52
CA GLU A 26 24.91 11.23 -7.10
C GLU A 26 24.71 10.85 -8.58
N GLY A 27 23.65 10.10 -8.89
CA GLY A 27 23.33 9.77 -10.28
C GLY A 27 22.99 11.01 -11.11
N PHE A 28 22.19 11.92 -10.56
CA PHE A 28 21.83 13.16 -11.23
C PHE A 28 23.06 14.01 -11.57
N THR A 29 23.93 14.26 -10.59
CA THR A 29 25.11 15.13 -10.76
C THR A 29 26.19 14.51 -11.65
N GLN A 30 26.24 13.18 -11.75
CA GLN A 30 27.10 12.49 -12.73
C GLN A 30 26.61 12.69 -14.17
N ALA A 31 25.29 12.76 -14.39
CA ALA A 31 24.71 12.93 -15.72
C ALA A 31 24.60 14.40 -16.14
N GLN A 32 24.40 15.30 -15.19
CA GLN A 32 24.21 16.73 -15.44
C GLN A 32 24.84 17.57 -14.34
N SER A 33 25.63 18.58 -14.68
CA SER A 33 26.20 19.51 -13.71
C SER A 33 25.12 20.24 -12.93
N ALA A 34 25.11 20.07 -11.62
CA ALA A 34 24.16 20.68 -10.70
C ALA A 34 24.81 20.97 -9.35
N ASP A 35 24.34 22.03 -8.70
CA ASP A 35 24.63 22.37 -7.32
C ASP A 35 23.48 21.88 -6.43
N ALA A 36 23.79 21.03 -5.46
CA ALA A 36 22.79 20.40 -4.61
C ALA A 36 22.94 20.85 -3.16
N GLU A 37 21.88 21.45 -2.61
CA GLU A 37 21.79 21.84 -1.21
C GLU A 37 20.83 20.88 -0.47
N ILE A 38 21.28 20.34 0.67
CA ILE A 38 20.45 19.52 1.56
C ILE A 38 20.09 20.35 2.79
N VAL A 39 18.79 20.56 2.99
CA VAL A 39 18.25 21.28 4.15
C VAL A 39 17.59 20.28 5.09
N ASP A 40 18.12 20.15 6.29
CA ASP A 40 17.55 19.33 7.35
C ASP A 40 16.42 20.10 8.06
N VAL A 41 15.19 19.79 7.72
CA VAL A 41 14.01 20.48 8.25
C VAL A 41 13.90 20.38 9.77
N TYR A 42 14.41 19.31 10.37
CA TYR A 42 14.39 19.14 11.83
C TYR A 42 15.39 20.02 12.59
N LYS A 43 16.39 20.58 11.90
CA LYS A 43 17.34 21.55 12.49
C LYS A 43 16.84 22.98 12.41
N LEU A 44 15.76 23.23 11.64
CA LEU A 44 15.23 24.57 11.46
C LEU A 44 14.20 24.92 12.53
N ASN A 45 14.15 26.19 12.90
CA ASN A 45 13.10 26.76 13.73
C ASN A 45 11.96 27.25 12.83
N ILE A 46 11.05 26.35 12.48
CA ILE A 46 9.85 26.66 11.70
C ILE A 46 8.64 26.45 12.60
N ARG A 47 7.81 27.49 12.74
CA ARG A 47 6.53 27.43 13.46
C ARG A 47 5.41 27.05 12.50
N GLU A 48 4.32 26.50 13.02
CA GLU A 48 3.15 26.12 12.27
C GLU A 48 2.45 27.33 11.60
N CYS A 49 1.74 27.07 10.52
CA CYS A 49 0.90 28.08 9.87
C CYS A 49 -0.32 28.38 10.74
N LEU A 50 -0.52 29.66 11.06
CA LEU A 50 -1.67 30.11 11.88
C LEU A 50 -2.94 30.35 11.07
N GLY A 51 -2.93 30.14 9.75
CA GLY A 51 -4.07 30.43 8.88
C GLY A 51 -4.50 31.90 8.89
N CYS A 52 -3.61 32.83 9.22
CA CYS A 52 -3.94 34.24 9.39
C CYS A 52 -4.10 35.00 8.06
N PHE A 53 -3.71 34.40 6.93
CA PHE A 53 -3.78 34.97 5.57
C PHE A 53 -3.12 36.35 5.40
N ALA A 54 -2.26 36.77 6.32
CA ALA A 54 -1.51 38.01 6.18
C ALA A 54 -0.63 38.00 4.91
N CYS A 55 -0.08 36.85 4.55
CA CYS A 55 0.70 36.67 3.33
C CYS A 55 -0.09 36.87 2.02
N TRP A 56 -1.39 36.97 2.07
CA TRP A 56 -2.26 37.31 0.95
C TRP A 56 -2.77 38.75 1.00
N SER A 57 -2.93 39.32 2.19
CA SER A 57 -3.56 40.62 2.39
C SER A 57 -2.61 41.72 2.88
N LYS A 58 -1.99 41.56 4.05
CA LYS A 58 -1.16 42.59 4.70
C LYS A 58 0.28 42.62 4.20
N THR A 59 0.85 41.46 3.94
CA THR A 59 2.24 41.26 3.49
C THR A 59 2.31 40.32 2.27
N PRO A 60 1.74 40.73 1.11
CA PRO A 60 1.61 39.84 -0.04
C PRO A 60 2.93 39.16 -0.43
N GLY A 61 2.92 37.81 -0.48
CA GLY A 61 4.11 37.01 -0.79
C GLY A 61 5.10 36.81 0.35
N LYS A 62 4.82 37.36 1.57
CA LYS A 62 5.67 37.19 2.74
C LYS A 62 4.85 36.70 3.94
N CYS A 63 5.38 35.72 4.66
CA CYS A 63 4.74 35.27 5.89
C CYS A 63 4.90 36.32 6.98
N ALA A 64 3.86 36.52 7.80
CA ALA A 64 3.93 37.40 8.98
C ALA A 64 4.77 36.79 10.12
N ILE A 65 5.00 35.49 10.10
CA ILE A 65 5.87 34.81 11.04
C ILE A 65 7.31 34.90 10.54
N THR A 66 8.17 35.53 11.30
CA THR A 66 9.61 35.60 11.01
C THR A 66 10.32 34.43 11.68
N ASP A 67 10.75 33.48 10.87
CA ASP A 67 11.49 32.28 11.26
C ASP A 67 12.23 31.72 10.03
N ASP A 68 12.89 30.56 10.17
CA ASP A 68 13.72 29.96 9.11
C ASP A 68 12.94 29.61 7.85
N MET A 69 11.60 29.58 7.90
CA MET A 69 10.77 29.33 6.72
C MET A 69 10.96 30.39 5.63
N THR A 70 11.33 31.62 6.00
CA THR A 70 11.61 32.67 5.02
C THR A 70 12.73 32.28 4.07
N ASP A 71 13.82 31.72 4.61
CA ASP A 71 14.96 31.22 3.80
C ASP A 71 14.57 29.98 3.00
N VAL A 72 13.83 29.05 3.59
CA VAL A 72 13.34 27.85 2.89
C VAL A 72 12.48 28.22 1.67
N LEU A 73 11.59 29.22 1.78
CA LEU A 73 10.79 29.69 0.67
C LEU A 73 11.67 30.26 -0.46
N GLN A 74 12.72 31.01 -0.13
CA GLN A 74 13.65 31.54 -1.12
C GLN A 74 14.44 30.42 -1.80
N LYS A 75 14.87 29.40 -1.05
CA LYS A 75 15.54 28.21 -1.62
C LYS A 75 14.62 27.44 -2.57
N ILE A 76 13.36 27.23 -2.18
CA ILE A 76 12.35 26.61 -3.04
C ILE A 76 12.18 27.42 -4.35
N LEU A 77 12.12 28.75 -4.27
CA LEU A 77 11.97 29.59 -5.46
C LEU A 77 13.18 29.52 -6.39
N ARG A 78 14.42 29.46 -5.86
CA ARG A 78 15.66 29.41 -6.64
C ARG A 78 15.98 28.03 -7.22
N ALA A 79 15.45 26.96 -6.61
CA ALA A 79 15.72 25.61 -7.05
C ALA A 79 15.05 25.29 -8.39
N ASP A 80 15.77 24.65 -9.29
CA ASP A 80 15.23 24.06 -10.52
C ASP A 80 14.59 22.70 -10.23
N VAL A 81 15.14 21.97 -9.25
CA VAL A 81 14.60 20.68 -8.77
C VAL A 81 14.42 20.74 -7.27
N VAL A 82 13.23 20.36 -6.78
CA VAL A 82 12.96 20.19 -5.35
C VAL A 82 12.74 18.71 -5.04
N VAL A 83 13.58 18.16 -4.17
CA VAL A 83 13.50 16.78 -3.68
C VAL A 83 12.89 16.78 -2.27
N TRP A 84 11.71 16.22 -2.15
CA TRP A 84 10.98 16.03 -0.90
C TRP A 84 11.37 14.67 -0.33
N SER A 85 12.33 14.65 0.62
CA SER A 85 12.89 13.44 1.20
C SER A 85 12.40 13.24 2.63
N PHE A 86 11.56 12.21 2.89
CA PHE A 86 11.00 11.97 4.22
C PHE A 86 10.61 10.50 4.43
N PRO A 87 10.70 9.96 5.66
CA PRO A 87 10.11 8.66 5.97
C PRO A 87 8.58 8.77 6.05
N LEU A 88 7.88 7.70 5.68
CA LEU A 88 6.43 7.63 5.86
C LEU A 88 6.09 7.48 7.35
N TYR A 89 5.38 8.43 7.93
CA TYR A 89 4.90 8.38 9.30
C TYR A 89 3.38 8.37 9.32
N TYR A 90 2.82 7.29 9.89
CA TYR A 90 1.37 7.10 9.99
C TYR A 90 0.63 7.37 8.67
N PHE A 91 1.15 6.77 7.58
CA PHE A 91 0.66 6.87 6.20
C PHE A 91 0.75 8.27 5.56
N SER A 92 1.51 9.20 6.14
CA SER A 92 1.68 10.57 5.62
C SER A 92 3.08 11.10 5.87
N LEU A 93 3.24 12.42 5.71
CA LEU A 93 4.50 13.13 5.97
C LEU A 93 4.73 13.30 7.47
N PRO A 94 6.00 13.34 7.93
CA PRO A 94 6.33 13.77 9.28
C PRO A 94 5.87 15.21 9.55
N SER A 95 5.52 15.51 10.79
CA SER A 95 4.94 16.80 11.19
C SER A 95 5.74 18.01 10.72
N ARG A 96 7.08 18.00 10.87
CA ARG A 96 7.95 19.09 10.44
C ARG A 96 7.92 19.31 8.91
N MET A 97 7.87 18.24 8.12
CA MET A 97 7.72 18.35 6.66
C MET A 97 6.35 18.92 6.30
N LYS A 98 5.28 18.53 7.02
CA LYS A 98 3.95 19.09 6.84
C LYS A 98 3.92 20.59 7.15
N MET A 99 4.63 21.04 8.21
CA MET A 99 4.77 22.47 8.51
C MET A 99 5.41 23.25 7.35
N VAL A 100 6.46 22.71 6.72
CA VAL A 100 7.08 23.33 5.53
C VAL A 100 6.06 23.46 4.40
N ILE A 101 5.24 22.44 4.16
CA ILE A 101 4.20 22.50 3.12
C ILE A 101 3.14 23.55 3.46
N ASP A 102 2.62 23.56 4.67
CA ASP A 102 1.57 24.51 5.10
C ASP A 102 2.05 25.97 5.05
N ARG A 103 3.34 26.19 5.28
CA ARG A 103 3.97 27.50 5.25
C ARG A 103 4.34 27.98 3.85
N GLN A 104 4.00 27.24 2.77
CA GLN A 104 4.17 27.69 1.37
C GLN A 104 3.04 28.63 0.88
N LEU A 105 2.04 28.89 1.68
CA LEU A 105 0.93 29.76 1.32
C LEU A 105 1.33 31.14 0.73
N PRO A 106 2.48 31.77 1.14
CA PRO A 106 2.98 33.00 0.49
C PRO A 106 3.29 32.84 -1.01
N LEU A 107 3.56 31.62 -1.47
CA LEU A 107 3.85 31.33 -2.88
C LEU A 107 2.59 31.31 -3.76
N ALA A 108 1.40 31.30 -3.17
CA ALA A 108 0.12 31.30 -3.88
C ALA A 108 -0.54 32.68 -3.88
N LEU A 109 -1.37 32.94 -4.90
CA LEU A 109 -2.26 34.09 -4.96
C LEU A 109 -3.57 33.81 -4.21
N PRO A 110 -4.24 34.85 -3.67
CA PRO A 110 -5.49 34.67 -2.92
C PRO A 110 -6.70 34.35 -3.79
N PHE A 111 -6.58 34.49 -5.11
CA PHE A 111 -7.70 34.35 -6.04
C PHE A 111 -7.92 32.88 -6.38
N MET A 112 -9.17 32.43 -6.29
CA MET A 112 -9.55 31.12 -6.79
C MET A 112 -9.68 31.21 -8.30
N GLU A 113 -8.85 30.45 -8.99
CA GLU A 113 -8.81 30.39 -10.45
C GLU A 113 -8.58 28.96 -10.90
N GLY A 114 -9.04 28.66 -12.11
CA GLY A 114 -8.73 27.45 -12.82
C GLY A 114 -9.88 26.48 -12.99
N ASP A 115 -9.70 25.60 -13.94
CA ASP A 115 -10.65 24.57 -14.38
C ASP A 115 -10.68 23.35 -13.44
N ALA A 116 -9.98 23.41 -12.31
CA ALA A 116 -9.98 22.33 -11.34
C ALA A 116 -11.34 22.24 -10.66
N SER A 117 -12.03 21.11 -10.81
CA SER A 117 -13.36 20.85 -10.27
C SER A 117 -13.51 21.13 -8.77
N ALA A 118 -12.40 21.14 -8.02
CA ALA A 118 -12.35 21.39 -6.58
C ALA A 118 -11.76 22.78 -6.21
N GLY A 119 -11.56 23.68 -7.20
CA GLY A 119 -10.91 24.97 -7.01
C GLY A 119 -9.38 24.88 -6.80
N GLY A 120 -8.69 26.00 -6.96
CA GLY A 120 -7.25 26.11 -6.77
C GLY A 120 -6.81 27.57 -6.71
N HIS A 121 -5.57 27.80 -6.32
CA HIS A 121 -4.92 29.11 -6.31
C HIS A 121 -3.72 29.07 -7.25
N ARG A 122 -3.59 30.07 -8.11
CA ARG A 122 -2.39 30.19 -8.97
C ARG A 122 -1.16 30.46 -8.12
N SER A 123 -0.02 29.99 -8.61
CA SER A 123 1.27 30.41 -8.07
C SER A 123 1.48 31.91 -8.28
N ARG A 124 2.06 32.57 -7.27
CA ARG A 124 2.49 33.98 -7.35
C ARG A 124 3.72 34.15 -8.24
N TYR A 125 4.51 33.10 -8.36
CA TYR A 125 5.77 33.06 -9.09
C TYR A 125 5.69 32.08 -10.26
N ASP A 126 6.51 32.26 -11.27
CA ASP A 126 6.63 31.28 -12.34
C ASP A 126 7.30 30.02 -11.78
N MET A 127 6.56 28.93 -11.75
CA MET A 127 6.99 27.61 -11.28
C MET A 127 7.02 26.59 -12.43
N SER A 128 6.78 27.01 -13.68
CA SER A 128 6.58 26.11 -14.82
C SER A 128 7.79 25.24 -15.17
N GLY A 129 9.02 25.76 -14.96
CA GLY A 129 10.26 25.02 -15.18
C GLY A 129 10.70 24.15 -14.02
N LYS A 130 9.98 24.16 -12.89
CA LYS A 130 10.39 23.48 -11.67
C LYS A 130 9.98 22.00 -11.67
N ARG A 131 10.94 21.13 -11.39
CA ARG A 131 10.73 19.68 -11.30
C ARG A 131 10.68 19.26 -9.84
N ASN A 132 9.69 18.40 -9.47
CA ASN A 132 9.53 17.90 -8.12
C ASN A 132 9.81 16.39 -8.07
N VAL A 133 10.52 15.95 -7.04
CA VAL A 133 10.80 14.54 -6.77
C VAL A 133 10.40 14.23 -5.33
N VAL A 134 9.68 13.16 -5.12
CA VAL A 134 9.33 12.67 -3.79
C VAL A 134 10.09 11.37 -3.55
N ILE A 135 10.97 11.36 -2.56
CA ILE A 135 11.72 10.17 -2.16
C ILE A 135 11.31 9.81 -0.74
N SER A 136 10.74 8.62 -0.56
CA SER A 136 10.28 8.21 0.76
C SER A 136 10.48 6.72 1.00
N THR A 137 10.74 6.36 2.26
CA THR A 137 10.85 4.99 2.73
C THR A 137 9.80 4.71 3.78
N CYS A 138 9.29 3.47 3.84
CA CYS A 138 8.39 3.02 4.89
C CYS A 138 8.86 1.71 5.53
N GLY A 139 8.35 1.42 6.72
CA GLY A 139 8.62 0.18 7.46
C GLY A 139 7.72 -0.99 7.05
N PHE A 140 6.89 -0.85 6.02
CA PHE A 140 6.07 -1.94 5.48
C PHE A 140 6.85 -2.73 4.43
N TYR A 141 6.42 -3.97 4.14
CA TYR A 141 7.12 -4.82 3.18
C TYR A 141 7.02 -4.33 1.72
N ILE A 142 5.96 -3.58 1.36
CA ILE A 142 5.79 -2.89 0.07
C ILE A 142 5.47 -1.42 0.27
N ALA A 143 5.71 -0.62 -0.76
CA ALA A 143 5.32 0.78 -0.81
C ALA A 143 3.89 0.98 -1.34
N GLU A 144 3.43 0.11 -2.24
CA GLU A 144 2.10 0.18 -2.86
C GLU A 144 1.00 0.31 -1.80
N GLU A 145 -0.01 1.13 -2.09
CA GLU A 145 -1.16 1.47 -1.23
C GLU A 145 -0.82 2.26 0.05
N ASN A 146 0.40 2.11 0.60
CA ASN A 146 0.79 2.83 1.82
C ASN A 146 0.98 4.34 1.60
N TYR A 147 1.20 4.76 0.35
CA TYR A 147 1.43 6.16 -0.02
C TYR A 147 0.22 6.87 -0.62
N ASN A 148 -0.98 6.30 -0.60
CA ASN A 148 -2.18 6.89 -1.21
C ASN A 148 -2.50 8.28 -0.68
N ALA A 149 -2.36 8.52 0.64
CA ALA A 149 -2.58 9.84 1.24
C ALA A 149 -1.51 10.86 0.82
N VAL A 150 -0.24 10.42 0.71
CA VAL A 150 0.88 11.25 0.21
C VAL A 150 0.63 11.61 -1.25
N ASN A 151 0.30 10.62 -2.08
CA ASN A 151 0.01 10.86 -3.50
C ASN A 151 -1.15 11.85 -3.66
N ALA A 152 -2.26 11.67 -2.92
CA ALA A 152 -3.39 12.58 -2.98
C ALA A 152 -3.00 14.03 -2.63
N GLN A 153 -2.11 14.24 -1.66
CA GLN A 153 -1.60 15.57 -1.32
C GLN A 153 -0.71 16.15 -2.43
N PHE A 154 0.26 15.38 -2.93
CA PHE A 154 1.19 15.83 -3.96
C PHE A 154 0.50 16.02 -5.31
N ASP A 155 -0.50 15.19 -5.66
CA ASP A 155 -1.36 15.37 -6.82
C ASP A 155 -2.12 16.70 -6.77
N ARG A 156 -2.55 17.13 -5.57
CA ARG A 156 -3.21 18.44 -5.39
C ARG A 156 -2.22 19.61 -5.47
N MET A 157 -0.97 19.41 -5.05
CA MET A 157 0.05 20.45 -5.06
C MET A 157 0.65 20.67 -6.46
N PHE A 158 0.90 19.61 -7.21
CA PHE A 158 1.70 19.64 -8.43
C PHE A 158 0.97 19.08 -9.66
N GLY A 159 -0.17 18.45 -9.50
CA GLY A 159 -0.83 17.63 -10.54
C GLY A 159 -0.29 16.20 -10.55
N LYS A 160 -1.08 15.26 -11.09
CA LYS A 160 -0.75 13.81 -11.14
C LYS A 160 0.58 13.50 -11.81
N ASP A 161 0.95 14.27 -12.83
CA ASP A 161 2.19 14.12 -13.60
C ASP A 161 3.24 15.19 -13.24
N GLY A 162 2.97 16.03 -12.25
CA GLY A 162 3.81 17.17 -11.87
C GLY A 162 4.96 16.83 -10.93
N TYR A 163 5.12 15.58 -10.54
CA TYR A 163 6.22 15.10 -9.71
C TYR A 163 6.63 13.66 -10.05
N THR A 164 7.85 13.30 -9.66
CA THR A 164 8.35 11.92 -9.76
C THR A 164 8.44 11.32 -8.37
N ALA A 165 7.79 10.18 -8.15
CA ALA A 165 7.80 9.48 -6.88
C ALA A 165 8.74 8.27 -6.89
N LEU A 166 9.58 8.16 -5.87
CA LEU A 166 10.46 7.04 -5.56
C LEU A 166 10.15 6.56 -4.15
N TYR A 167 9.34 5.51 -4.03
CA TYR A 167 8.93 4.94 -2.75
C TYR A 167 9.58 3.58 -2.54
N CYS A 168 10.15 3.37 -1.37
CA CYS A 168 10.80 2.12 -1.00
C CYS A 168 10.17 1.55 0.27
N GLY A 169 9.63 0.33 0.17
CA GLY A 169 9.28 -0.48 1.34
C GLY A 169 10.52 -0.99 2.05
N GLN A 170 10.34 -1.63 3.21
CA GLN A 170 11.41 -2.26 3.99
C GLN A 170 12.55 -1.29 4.36
N GLY A 171 12.23 0.00 4.49
CA GLY A 171 13.21 1.09 4.63
C GLY A 171 14.15 0.99 5.81
N GLU A 172 13.81 0.24 6.87
CA GLU A 172 14.67 0.03 8.01
C GLU A 172 15.88 -0.86 7.72
N LEU A 173 15.84 -1.67 6.65
CA LEU A 173 16.93 -2.57 6.28
C LEU A 173 18.20 -1.81 5.84
N PHE A 174 18.09 -0.57 5.36
CA PHE A 174 19.25 0.25 4.97
C PHE A 174 20.19 0.61 6.12
N ARG A 175 19.82 0.31 7.36
CA ARG A 175 20.70 0.50 8.52
C ARG A 175 21.32 -0.80 9.05
N VAL A 176 21.02 -1.93 8.40
CA VAL A 176 21.50 -3.26 8.79
C VAL A 176 22.69 -3.63 7.90
N PRO A 177 23.96 -3.54 8.40
CA PRO A 177 25.15 -3.72 7.57
C PRO A 177 25.26 -5.10 6.91
N GLN A 178 24.77 -6.15 7.58
CA GLN A 178 24.74 -7.51 7.04
C GLN A 178 23.93 -7.64 5.74
N LEU A 179 23.04 -6.68 5.50
CA LEU A 179 22.16 -6.64 4.33
C LEU A 179 22.67 -5.67 3.26
N SER A 180 23.90 -5.14 3.44
CA SER A 180 24.48 -4.11 2.57
C SER A 180 24.52 -4.54 1.11
N ALA A 181 24.86 -5.78 0.80
CA ALA A 181 24.92 -6.28 -0.57
C ALA A 181 23.61 -5.98 -1.33
N ARG A 182 22.45 -6.28 -0.73
CA ARG A 182 21.15 -6.04 -1.35
C ARG A 182 20.70 -4.58 -1.29
N THR A 183 20.97 -3.90 -0.18
CA THR A 183 20.60 -2.48 -0.06
C THR A 183 21.46 -1.60 -0.95
N ASP A 184 22.74 -1.90 -1.16
CA ASP A 184 23.65 -1.18 -2.06
C ASP A 184 23.27 -1.44 -3.53
N GLU A 185 22.86 -2.66 -3.87
CA GLU A 185 22.30 -2.95 -5.19
C GLU A 185 21.06 -2.07 -5.45
N TYR A 186 20.14 -1.96 -4.48
CA TYR A 186 18.96 -1.10 -4.62
C TYR A 186 19.35 0.38 -4.75
N LEU A 187 20.33 0.85 -3.96
CA LEU A 187 20.87 2.21 -4.08
C LEU A 187 21.46 2.47 -5.47
N SER A 188 22.06 1.45 -6.12
CA SER A 188 22.54 1.57 -7.50
C SER A 188 21.39 1.84 -8.48
N TYR A 189 20.22 1.24 -8.27
CA TYR A 189 19.02 1.52 -9.06
C TYR A 189 18.47 2.94 -8.82
N VAL A 190 18.53 3.41 -7.57
CA VAL A 190 18.17 4.80 -7.23
C VAL A 190 19.13 5.79 -7.88
N LYS A 191 20.42 5.49 -7.89
CA LYS A 191 21.45 6.26 -8.59
C LYS A 191 21.18 6.31 -10.10
N GLN A 192 20.88 5.15 -10.71
CA GLN A 192 20.47 5.08 -12.12
C GLN A 192 19.23 5.95 -12.38
N ALA A 193 18.24 5.91 -11.49
CA ALA A 193 17.04 6.73 -11.59
C ALA A 193 17.36 8.24 -11.56
N GLY A 194 18.34 8.66 -10.76
CA GLY A 194 18.82 10.04 -10.71
C GLY A 194 19.43 10.48 -12.05
N ALA A 195 20.27 9.64 -12.65
CA ALA A 195 20.90 9.92 -13.94
C ALA A 195 19.86 10.01 -15.09
N GLU A 196 18.91 9.09 -15.11
CA GLU A 196 17.82 9.08 -16.10
C GLU A 196 16.90 10.29 -15.93
N PHE A 197 16.58 10.66 -14.68
CA PHE A 197 15.79 11.85 -14.38
C PHE A 197 16.50 13.14 -14.83
N ALA A 198 17.81 13.24 -14.69
CA ALA A 198 18.58 14.38 -15.20
C ALA A 198 18.40 14.53 -16.73
N SER A 199 18.34 13.42 -17.46
CA SER A 199 18.18 13.38 -18.91
C SER A 199 16.72 13.49 -19.38
N GLY A 200 15.76 13.57 -18.47
CA GLY A 200 14.34 13.71 -18.79
C GLY A 200 13.43 12.92 -17.85
N SER A 201 13.32 11.62 -18.02
CA SER A 201 12.41 10.78 -17.22
C SER A 201 13.01 9.40 -16.91
N ILE A 202 12.63 8.85 -15.79
CA ILE A 202 13.04 7.51 -15.36
C ILE A 202 12.40 6.45 -16.26
N THR A 203 13.21 5.54 -16.81
CA THR A 203 12.77 4.49 -17.71
C THR A 203 11.86 3.46 -17.01
N ALA A 204 11.03 2.77 -17.80
CA ALA A 204 10.18 1.70 -17.28
C ALA A 204 11.00 0.56 -16.65
N ALA A 205 12.17 0.25 -17.21
CA ALA A 205 13.07 -0.78 -16.70
C ALA A 205 13.61 -0.41 -15.30
N THR A 206 14.06 0.84 -15.11
CA THR A 206 14.53 1.30 -13.80
C THR A 206 13.38 1.38 -12.78
N LYS A 207 12.20 1.85 -13.21
CA LYS A 207 11.00 1.82 -12.35
C LYS A 207 10.63 0.40 -11.91
N ALA A 208 10.77 -0.60 -12.77
CA ALA A 208 10.52 -2.01 -12.43
C ALA A 208 11.53 -2.53 -11.38
N LYS A 209 12.83 -2.20 -11.52
CA LYS A 209 13.85 -2.53 -10.51
C LYS A 209 13.57 -1.88 -9.15
N LEU A 210 13.13 -0.62 -9.13
CA LEU A 210 12.79 0.10 -7.91
C LEU A 210 11.54 -0.43 -7.20
N LYS A 211 10.71 -1.22 -7.87
CA LYS A 211 9.55 -1.90 -7.28
C LYS A 211 9.88 -3.27 -6.68
N GLN A 212 11.06 -3.80 -6.94
CA GLN A 212 11.48 -5.08 -6.38
C GLN A 212 11.60 -4.99 -4.85
N LEU A 213 11.16 -6.03 -4.17
CA LEU A 213 11.36 -6.16 -2.74
C LEU A 213 12.86 -6.25 -2.42
N LEU A 214 13.29 -5.67 -1.31
CA LEU A 214 14.65 -5.89 -0.80
C LEU A 214 14.80 -7.34 -0.35
N TYR A 215 13.84 -7.84 0.44
CA TYR A 215 13.79 -9.23 0.89
C TYR A 215 12.37 -9.79 0.72
N PRO A 216 12.21 -11.13 0.59
CA PRO A 216 10.90 -11.76 0.56
C PRO A 216 10.07 -11.35 1.78
N ARG A 217 8.75 -11.20 1.58
CA ARG A 217 7.82 -10.72 2.60
C ARG A 217 7.98 -11.44 3.93
N LYS A 218 7.98 -12.78 3.91
CA LYS A 218 8.04 -13.60 5.12
C LYS A 218 9.34 -13.39 5.90
N VAL A 219 10.48 -13.29 5.20
CA VAL A 219 11.80 -13.04 5.79
C VAL A 219 11.81 -11.65 6.43
N PHE A 220 11.32 -10.63 5.71
CA PHE A 220 11.24 -9.27 6.23
C PHE A 220 10.37 -9.17 7.47
N GLU A 221 9.17 -9.77 7.46
CA GLU A 221 8.25 -9.77 8.60
C GLU A 221 8.90 -10.43 9.83
N GLN A 222 9.56 -11.58 9.67
CA GLN A 222 10.27 -12.26 10.75
C GLN A 222 11.43 -11.43 11.33
N MET A 223 12.23 -10.79 10.47
CA MET A 223 13.29 -9.87 10.92
C MET A 223 12.72 -8.65 11.65
N ALA A 224 11.66 -8.06 11.11
CA ALA A 224 11.02 -6.89 11.70
C ALA A 224 10.44 -7.22 13.07
N ASP A 225 9.67 -8.30 13.19
CA ASP A 225 9.08 -8.74 14.46
C ASP A 225 10.17 -9.03 15.51
N ALA A 226 11.22 -9.77 15.12
CA ALA A 226 12.34 -10.03 16.00
C ALA A 226 13.07 -8.75 16.46
N SER A 227 13.14 -7.71 15.62
CA SER A 227 13.84 -6.45 15.92
C SER A 227 13.18 -5.63 17.02
N TRP A 228 11.89 -5.86 17.31
CA TRP A 228 11.19 -5.16 18.39
C TRP A 228 11.58 -5.65 19.78
N GLY A 229 12.22 -6.82 19.90
CA GLY A 229 12.60 -7.41 21.18
C GLY A 229 11.39 -7.76 22.06
N VAL A 230 10.29 -8.17 21.41
CA VAL A 230 9.05 -8.60 22.06
C VAL A 230 8.51 -9.86 21.42
N GLU A 231 7.82 -10.69 22.21
CA GLU A 231 7.05 -11.83 21.75
C GLU A 231 5.56 -11.59 21.97
N GLN A 232 4.76 -12.07 21.05
CA GLN A 232 3.31 -12.02 21.18
C GLN A 232 2.85 -13.04 22.23
N THR A 233 2.04 -12.59 23.18
CA THR A 233 1.39 -13.42 24.19
C THR A 233 -0.12 -13.20 24.13
N GLU A 234 -0.89 -14.05 24.80
CA GLU A 234 -2.35 -13.87 24.95
C GLU A 234 -2.73 -12.51 25.59
N GLN A 235 -1.83 -11.95 26.39
CA GLN A 235 -2.02 -10.68 27.11
C GLN A 235 -1.38 -9.47 26.38
N GLY A 236 -0.90 -9.65 25.13
CA GLY A 236 -0.25 -8.59 24.34
C GLY A 236 1.19 -8.93 23.97
N ALA A 237 2.17 -8.10 24.39
CA ALA A 237 3.57 -8.27 24.04
C ALA A 237 4.46 -8.34 25.30
N LYS A 238 5.32 -9.36 25.38
CA LYS A 238 6.32 -9.52 26.44
C LYS A 238 7.72 -9.20 25.89
N ARG A 239 8.52 -8.44 26.62
CA ARG A 239 9.94 -8.21 26.26
C ARG A 239 10.72 -9.52 26.35
N VAL A 240 11.58 -9.73 25.35
CA VAL A 240 12.58 -10.80 25.36
C VAL A 240 13.96 -10.19 25.60
N SER A 241 14.93 -11.03 25.94
CA SER A 241 16.30 -10.58 26.13
C SER A 241 16.92 -10.05 24.82
N PRO A 242 17.90 -9.15 24.89
CA PRO A 242 18.66 -8.70 23.73
C PRO A 242 19.31 -9.86 22.97
N ALA A 243 19.85 -10.86 23.69
CA ALA A 243 20.47 -12.04 23.10
C ALA A 243 19.46 -12.87 22.26
N LEU A 244 18.27 -13.13 22.80
CA LEU A 244 17.22 -13.84 22.09
C LEU A 244 16.71 -13.04 20.89
N SER A 245 16.49 -11.73 21.07
CA SER A 245 16.06 -10.84 19.97
C SER A 245 17.07 -10.83 18.83
N PHE A 246 18.35 -10.65 19.14
CA PHE A 246 19.42 -10.64 18.15
C PHE A 246 19.55 -11.98 17.42
N THR A 247 19.53 -13.10 18.16
CA THR A 247 19.60 -14.43 17.58
C THR A 247 18.42 -14.73 16.66
N LYS A 248 17.21 -14.29 17.02
CA LYS A 248 16.02 -14.42 16.16
C LYS A 248 16.14 -13.62 14.85
N GLN A 249 16.67 -12.39 14.90
CA GLN A 249 16.91 -11.58 13.70
C GLN A 249 17.90 -12.26 12.74
N MET A 250 18.97 -12.82 13.29
CA MET A 250 19.98 -13.57 12.53
C MET A 250 19.38 -14.86 11.94
N ALA A 251 18.66 -15.63 12.75
CA ALA A 251 18.02 -16.88 12.31
C ALA A 251 17.02 -16.65 11.17
N ALA A 252 16.34 -15.50 11.11
CA ALA A 252 15.42 -15.15 10.03
C ALA A 252 16.10 -15.06 8.65
N LEU A 253 17.42 -14.93 8.60
CA LEU A 253 18.21 -14.94 7.36
C LEU A 253 18.58 -16.36 6.90
N TYR A 254 18.14 -17.41 7.57
CA TYR A 254 18.47 -18.77 7.21
C TYR A 254 18.01 -19.14 5.80
N ASN A 255 18.95 -19.61 5.00
CA ASN A 255 18.73 -20.09 3.65
C ASN A 255 18.45 -21.60 3.66
N LYS A 256 17.21 -22.00 3.47
CA LYS A 256 16.80 -23.42 3.45
C LYS A 256 17.52 -24.26 2.39
N ALA A 257 17.94 -23.64 1.27
CA ALA A 257 18.66 -24.34 0.23
C ALA A 257 20.06 -24.81 0.68
N SER A 258 20.55 -24.29 1.80
CA SER A 258 21.83 -24.71 2.40
C SER A 258 21.70 -25.92 3.33
N TRP A 259 20.48 -26.43 3.59
CA TRP A 259 20.28 -27.57 4.48
C TRP A 259 21.09 -28.82 4.06
N PRO A 260 21.94 -29.38 4.94
CA PRO A 260 22.91 -30.39 4.56
C PRO A 260 22.34 -31.83 4.56
N GLY A 261 21.03 -32.04 4.69
CA GLY A 261 20.38 -33.36 4.74
C GLY A 261 20.05 -33.83 6.15
N GLN A 262 20.53 -33.16 7.16
CA GLN A 262 20.19 -33.36 8.58
C GLN A 262 20.09 -32.02 9.29
N ASP A 263 19.35 -31.97 10.40
CA ASP A 263 19.20 -30.75 11.17
C ASP A 263 20.51 -30.36 11.85
N VAL A 264 20.82 -29.06 11.81
CA VAL A 264 22.03 -28.49 12.39
C VAL A 264 21.62 -27.64 13.58
N VAL A 265 22.16 -27.91 14.77
CA VAL A 265 21.89 -27.16 15.99
C VAL A 265 23.06 -26.24 16.30
N VAL A 266 22.88 -24.94 16.05
CA VAL A 266 23.86 -23.91 16.39
C VAL A 266 23.51 -23.32 17.75
N GLU A 267 24.39 -23.49 18.72
CA GLU A 267 24.22 -22.96 20.07
C GLU A 267 25.10 -21.71 20.26
N PHE A 268 24.47 -20.64 20.68
CA PHE A 268 25.13 -19.39 21.07
C PHE A 268 25.14 -19.30 22.60
N SER A 269 26.34 -19.29 23.17
CA SER A 269 26.56 -19.04 24.60
C SER A 269 27.11 -17.62 24.75
N TYR A 270 26.23 -16.68 25.11
CA TYR A 270 26.58 -15.28 25.26
C TYR A 270 27.15 -15.02 26.64
N THR A 271 28.46 -14.85 26.71
CA THR A 271 29.22 -14.85 27.97
C THR A 271 29.10 -13.57 28.82
N ASP A 272 28.81 -12.45 28.20
CA ASP A 272 28.63 -11.14 28.85
C ASP A 272 27.23 -10.94 29.45
N VAL A 273 26.23 -11.71 29.00
CA VAL A 273 24.86 -11.67 29.51
C VAL A 273 24.43 -12.99 30.15
N GLU A 274 25.32 -14.00 30.18
CA GLU A 274 25.08 -15.34 30.75
C GLU A 274 23.83 -16.02 30.18
N GLU A 275 23.59 -15.85 28.89
CA GLU A 275 22.45 -16.43 28.17
C GLU A 275 22.87 -17.43 27.11
N THR A 276 22.09 -18.51 26.97
CA THR A 276 22.27 -19.48 25.88
C THR A 276 21.01 -19.48 25.01
N VAL A 277 21.22 -19.46 23.69
CA VAL A 277 20.16 -19.54 22.67
C VAL A 277 20.59 -20.52 21.60
N GLN A 278 19.68 -21.40 21.19
CA GLN A 278 19.94 -22.34 20.09
C GLN A 278 19.13 -21.97 18.85
N VAL A 279 19.74 -22.16 17.70
CA VAL A 279 19.07 -22.11 16.38
C VAL A 279 19.14 -23.50 15.75
N VAL A 280 18.01 -24.12 15.55
CA VAL A 280 17.87 -25.39 14.84
C VAL A 280 17.59 -25.09 13.38
N LEU A 281 18.50 -25.46 12.49
CA LEU A 281 18.42 -25.26 11.05
C LEU A 281 17.90 -26.56 10.40
N GLY A 282 16.63 -26.56 10.02
CA GLY A 282 15.95 -27.73 9.45
C GLY A 282 15.61 -27.55 7.96
N LYS A 283 15.13 -28.64 7.35
CA LYS A 283 14.73 -28.67 5.94
C LYS A 283 13.68 -27.62 5.57
N ASP A 284 12.68 -27.42 6.44
CA ASP A 284 11.53 -26.56 6.14
C ASP A 284 11.67 -25.14 6.70
N GLY A 285 12.73 -24.89 7.49
CA GLY A 285 12.99 -23.60 8.11
C GLY A 285 13.89 -23.71 9.33
N TYR A 286 13.77 -22.74 10.23
CA TYR A 286 14.54 -22.70 11.46
C TYR A 286 13.60 -22.62 12.68
N THR A 287 14.14 -23.03 13.84
CA THR A 287 13.51 -22.83 15.14
C THR A 287 14.54 -22.23 16.11
N VAL A 288 14.13 -21.25 16.92
CA VAL A 288 14.99 -20.65 17.95
C VAL A 288 14.51 -21.14 19.30
N LEU A 289 15.43 -21.71 20.10
CA LEU A 289 15.16 -22.25 21.43
C LEU A 289 15.90 -21.39 22.47
N SER A 290 15.19 -20.97 23.51
CA SER A 290 15.75 -20.30 24.70
C SER A 290 15.65 -21.19 25.97
N GLU A 291 15.04 -22.35 25.82
CA GLU A 291 14.86 -23.39 26.83
C GLU A 291 14.70 -24.74 26.14
N ASN A 292 14.75 -25.82 26.87
CA ASN A 292 14.63 -27.21 26.35
C ASN A 292 15.66 -27.49 25.23
N PHE A 293 16.94 -27.18 25.52
CA PHE A 293 18.02 -27.27 24.57
C PHE A 293 18.27 -28.70 24.05
N LEU A 294 18.61 -28.78 22.77
CA LEU A 294 19.02 -29.99 22.09
C LEU A 294 20.55 -30.17 22.16
N PRO A 295 21.09 -31.38 21.94
CA PRO A 295 22.53 -31.56 21.70
C PRO A 295 22.96 -30.67 20.54
N PHE A 296 23.95 -29.80 20.75
CA PHE A 296 24.46 -28.93 19.69
C PHE A 296 25.35 -29.67 18.71
N THR A 297 25.31 -29.28 17.45
CA THR A 297 26.31 -29.63 16.43
C THR A 297 27.47 -28.66 16.43
N THR A 298 27.17 -27.37 16.61
CA THR A 298 28.14 -26.26 16.68
C THR A 298 27.80 -25.36 17.85
N ARG A 299 28.77 -25.09 18.74
CA ARG A 299 28.63 -24.10 19.82
C ARG A 299 29.55 -22.91 19.57
N ILE A 300 29.01 -21.71 19.71
CA ILE A 300 29.73 -20.43 19.62
C ILE A 300 29.66 -19.75 20.98
N GLU A 301 30.81 -19.69 21.67
CA GLU A 301 30.96 -18.99 22.94
C GLU A 301 31.49 -17.58 22.65
N THR A 302 30.70 -16.54 22.92
CA THR A 302 31.01 -15.16 22.54
C THR A 302 30.34 -14.15 23.48
N PRO A 303 30.93 -12.98 23.77
CA PRO A 303 30.14 -11.86 24.25
C PRO A 303 29.10 -11.45 23.22
N LEU A 304 27.87 -11.13 23.65
CA LEU A 304 26.83 -10.61 22.78
C LEU A 304 27.32 -9.36 22.03
N ALA A 305 27.99 -8.45 22.75
CA ALA A 305 28.54 -7.23 22.18
C ALA A 305 29.50 -7.49 21.00
N VAL A 306 30.35 -8.52 21.10
CA VAL A 306 31.26 -8.94 20.01
C VAL A 306 30.47 -9.48 18.82
N TRP A 307 29.49 -10.34 19.08
CA TRP A 307 28.68 -10.92 18.03
C TRP A 307 27.80 -9.89 17.31
N GLU A 308 27.29 -8.89 18.05
CA GLU A 308 26.61 -7.74 17.46
C GLU A 308 27.55 -6.88 16.59
N GLN A 309 28.81 -6.64 17.00
CA GLN A 309 29.80 -5.90 16.19
C GLN A 309 30.13 -6.62 14.89
N ILE A 310 30.30 -7.96 14.96
CA ILE A 310 30.47 -8.80 13.75
C ILE A 310 29.22 -8.66 12.89
N GLY A 311 28.07 -8.80 13.49
CA GLY A 311 26.80 -8.66 12.81
C GLY A 311 26.57 -7.27 12.18
N ARG A 312 27.12 -6.20 12.73
CA ARG A 312 27.08 -4.84 12.17
C ARG A 312 28.20 -4.54 11.16
N GLY A 313 29.08 -5.52 10.90
CA GLY A 313 30.25 -5.33 10.03
C GLY A 313 31.32 -4.38 10.62
N GLU A 314 31.20 -4.04 11.89
CA GLU A 314 32.18 -3.21 12.63
C GLU A 314 33.44 -4.02 12.97
N LEU A 315 33.31 -5.33 13.04
CA LEU A 315 34.37 -6.29 13.33
C LEU A 315 34.31 -7.43 12.32
N ASN A 316 35.46 -7.75 11.73
CA ASN A 316 35.54 -8.90 10.81
C ASN A 316 35.50 -10.21 11.62
N GLY A 317 34.58 -11.13 11.28
CA GLY A 317 34.39 -12.38 12.01
C GLY A 317 35.62 -13.29 12.03
N GLN A 318 36.37 -13.38 10.92
CA GLN A 318 37.62 -14.18 10.86
C GLN A 318 38.72 -13.56 11.72
N GLN A 319 38.83 -12.24 11.69
CA GLN A 319 39.79 -11.52 12.55
C GLN A 319 39.43 -11.70 14.01
N ALA A 320 38.16 -11.53 14.40
CA ALA A 320 37.69 -11.74 15.77
C ALA A 320 37.98 -13.16 16.27
N MET A 321 37.91 -14.15 15.42
CA MET A 321 38.26 -15.54 15.74
C MET A 321 39.78 -15.70 15.97
N MET A 322 40.59 -15.10 15.11
CA MET A 322 42.06 -15.11 15.28
C MET A 322 42.51 -14.37 16.55
N GLU A 323 41.81 -13.33 16.94
CA GLU A 323 42.03 -12.56 18.16
C GLU A 323 41.41 -13.22 19.41
N HIS A 324 40.79 -14.41 19.25
CA HIS A 324 40.14 -15.17 20.33
C HIS A 324 39.01 -14.41 21.04
N LEU A 325 38.32 -13.51 20.32
CA LEU A 325 37.17 -12.78 20.85
C LEU A 325 35.93 -13.63 20.97
N TYR A 326 35.90 -14.77 20.27
CA TYR A 326 34.92 -15.83 20.43
C TYR A 326 35.57 -17.19 20.16
N LYS A 327 34.89 -18.26 20.62
CA LYS A 327 35.35 -19.64 20.48
C LYS A 327 34.26 -20.49 19.83
N VAL A 328 34.66 -21.39 18.94
CA VAL A 328 33.78 -22.38 18.29
C VAL A 328 34.15 -23.77 18.74
N THR A 329 33.16 -24.59 19.05
CA THR A 329 33.32 -26.02 19.43
C THR A 329 32.32 -26.87 18.66
N GLY A 330 32.73 -28.05 18.24
CA GLY A 330 31.92 -28.98 17.43
C GLY A 330 32.21 -28.87 15.93
N ASP A 331 31.19 -29.00 15.11
CA ASP A 331 31.33 -28.95 13.64
C ASP A 331 31.55 -27.51 13.17
N PHE A 332 32.60 -27.29 12.40
CA PHE A 332 32.98 -26.00 11.84
C PHE A 332 32.28 -25.65 10.52
N ASP A 333 31.51 -26.58 9.91
CA ASP A 333 30.92 -26.34 8.59
C ASP A 333 30.05 -25.08 8.53
N VAL A 334 29.24 -24.84 9.55
CA VAL A 334 28.38 -23.63 9.62
C VAL A 334 29.23 -22.37 9.63
N MET A 335 30.36 -22.37 10.34
CA MET A 335 31.23 -21.19 10.43
C MET A 335 31.97 -20.93 9.12
N MET A 336 32.45 -21.99 8.46
CA MET A 336 33.15 -21.89 7.19
C MET A 336 32.21 -21.47 6.05
N ASN A 337 30.95 -21.84 6.16
CA ASN A 337 29.92 -21.58 5.17
C ASN A 337 28.83 -20.60 5.68
N TRP A 338 29.20 -19.69 6.60
CA TRP A 338 28.25 -18.77 7.26
C TRP A 338 27.35 -18.05 6.27
N ASP A 339 27.93 -17.43 5.24
CA ASP A 339 27.21 -16.68 4.22
C ASP A 339 26.27 -17.58 3.36
N LYS A 340 26.56 -18.86 3.26
CA LYS A 340 25.68 -19.84 2.60
C LYS A 340 24.47 -20.18 3.47
N TYR A 341 24.63 -20.28 4.79
CA TYR A 341 23.56 -20.59 5.73
C TYR A 341 22.70 -19.36 6.06
N PHE A 342 23.33 -18.21 6.27
CA PHE A 342 22.67 -16.98 6.71
C PHE A 342 22.87 -15.81 5.73
N GLY A 343 23.41 -16.04 4.57
CA GLY A 343 23.58 -15.06 3.51
C GLY A 343 22.40 -15.06 2.55
N TRP A 344 22.08 -13.90 2.03
CA TRP A 344 21.23 -13.78 0.87
C TRP A 344 21.98 -14.32 -0.35
N SER A 345 21.67 -15.53 -0.81
CA SER A 345 21.99 -15.94 -2.17
C SER A 345 20.99 -15.22 -3.09
N GLY A 346 21.47 -14.37 -3.97
CA GLY A 346 20.66 -13.53 -4.87
C GLY A 346 19.76 -14.24 -5.89
N GLU A 347 19.52 -15.52 -5.74
CA GLU A 347 18.35 -16.22 -6.20
C GLU A 347 17.20 -15.88 -5.24
N ALA A 348 16.61 -14.67 -5.43
CA ALA A 348 15.19 -14.67 -5.45
C ALA A 348 14.82 -15.83 -6.40
N GLN A 349 14.54 -17.05 -5.86
CA GLN A 349 13.43 -17.74 -6.46
C GLN A 349 12.41 -16.63 -6.61
N GLU A 350 12.04 -16.36 -7.83
CA GLU A 350 10.76 -15.86 -8.20
C GLU A 350 9.68 -16.70 -7.43
N GLU A 351 9.50 -16.51 -6.12
CA GLU A 351 8.22 -16.00 -5.76
C GLU A 351 8.18 -14.72 -6.58
N SER A 352 7.99 -14.98 -7.87
CA SER A 352 7.63 -14.04 -8.89
C SER A 352 6.83 -13.01 -8.13
N SER A 353 7.06 -11.74 -8.34
CA SER A 353 6.18 -10.65 -7.98
C SER A 353 4.76 -10.82 -8.57
N SER A 354 4.29 -12.04 -8.70
CA SER A 354 3.05 -12.49 -8.23
C SER A 354 3.12 -12.36 -6.67
N ALA A 355 3.07 -11.13 -6.20
CA ALA A 355 2.03 -10.80 -5.24
C ALA A 355 0.86 -11.64 -5.67
N PRO A 356 0.47 -12.77 -4.92
CA PRO A 356 -0.46 -13.76 -5.39
C PRO A 356 -1.49 -12.98 -6.14
N ALA A 357 -1.49 -13.08 -7.49
CA ALA A 357 -1.89 -12.07 -8.47
C ALA A 357 -3.15 -11.47 -7.91
N ALA A 358 -3.12 -10.25 -7.44
CA ALA A 358 -3.88 -9.70 -6.31
C ALA A 358 -5.29 -10.16 -6.56
N PRO A 359 -5.82 -11.11 -5.80
CA PRO A 359 -6.70 -12.22 -6.19
C PRO A 359 -7.72 -11.63 -7.10
N ALA A 360 -7.66 -11.95 -8.37
CA ALA A 360 -8.04 -11.14 -9.52
C ALA A 360 -9.32 -10.44 -9.17
N LYS A 361 -9.30 -9.12 -8.96
CA LYS A 361 -10.35 -8.36 -8.28
C LYS A 361 -11.67 -8.84 -8.84
N GLN A 362 -12.58 -9.27 -8.00
CA GLN A 362 -13.93 -9.63 -8.42
C GLN A 362 -14.52 -8.46 -9.19
N THR A 363 -15.43 -8.69 -10.12
CA THR A 363 -16.13 -7.62 -10.82
C THR A 363 -16.77 -6.64 -9.82
N ASN A 364 -16.89 -5.40 -10.24
CA ASN A 364 -17.63 -4.40 -9.47
C ASN A 364 -19.14 -4.73 -9.53
N MET A 365 -19.85 -4.49 -8.45
CA MET A 365 -21.32 -4.62 -8.39
C MET A 365 -22.02 -3.87 -9.54
N SER A 366 -21.48 -2.76 -10.00
CA SER A 366 -21.98 -2.01 -11.15
C SER A 366 -22.06 -2.85 -12.44
N VAL A 367 -21.13 -3.77 -12.65
CA VAL A 367 -21.14 -4.66 -13.84
C VAL A 367 -22.34 -5.61 -13.78
N MET A 368 -22.70 -6.07 -12.60
CA MET A 368 -23.86 -6.93 -12.38
C MET A 368 -25.18 -6.13 -12.42
N LEU A 369 -25.21 -4.90 -11.89
CA LEU A 369 -26.44 -4.08 -11.80
C LEU A 369 -26.81 -3.39 -13.11
N LEU A 370 -25.83 -2.93 -13.88
CA LEU A 370 -26.06 -2.11 -15.08
C LEU A 370 -27.03 -2.74 -16.08
N PRO A 371 -26.95 -4.04 -16.44
CA PRO A 371 -27.91 -4.67 -17.32
C PRO A 371 -29.36 -4.67 -16.79
N TRP A 372 -29.54 -4.86 -15.47
CA TRP A 372 -30.86 -4.82 -14.83
C TRP A 372 -31.49 -3.44 -14.89
N ILE A 373 -30.72 -2.40 -14.53
CA ILE A 373 -31.17 -1.01 -14.57
C ILE A 373 -31.53 -0.62 -16.00
N ALA A 374 -30.68 -0.97 -16.96
CA ALA A 374 -30.89 -0.63 -18.35
C ALA A 374 -32.16 -1.27 -18.94
N ILE A 375 -32.47 -2.52 -18.58
CA ILE A 375 -33.70 -3.16 -19.05
C ILE A 375 -34.92 -2.55 -18.39
N TRP A 376 -34.92 -2.27 -17.09
CA TRP A 376 -36.04 -1.66 -16.38
C TRP A 376 -36.39 -0.28 -16.96
N VAL A 377 -35.39 0.60 -17.11
CA VAL A 377 -35.57 1.93 -17.69
C VAL A 377 -35.87 1.84 -19.19
N GLY A 378 -35.11 1.06 -19.95
CA GLY A 378 -35.21 0.99 -21.39
C GLY A 378 -36.55 0.44 -21.86
N ILE A 379 -37.04 -0.64 -21.22
CA ILE A 379 -38.35 -1.26 -21.60
C ILE A 379 -39.52 -0.33 -21.22
N SER A 380 -39.41 0.44 -20.12
CA SER A 380 -40.44 1.39 -19.72
C SER A 380 -40.60 2.54 -20.75
N ILE A 381 -39.50 2.95 -21.40
CA ILE A 381 -39.51 4.00 -22.43
C ILE A 381 -39.99 3.43 -23.77
N ASN A 382 -39.39 2.34 -24.19
CA ASN A 382 -39.75 1.67 -25.45
C ASN A 382 -39.37 0.19 -25.38
N SER A 383 -40.35 -0.70 -25.44
CA SER A 383 -40.15 -2.14 -25.25
C SER A 383 -39.17 -2.75 -26.25
N PHE A 384 -39.23 -2.40 -27.52
CA PHE A 384 -38.35 -2.93 -28.56
C PHE A 384 -36.91 -2.43 -28.40
N TRP A 385 -36.71 -1.11 -28.34
CA TRP A 385 -35.38 -0.53 -28.23
C TRP A 385 -34.74 -0.79 -26.87
N GLY A 386 -35.52 -0.81 -25.78
CA GLY A 386 -35.04 -1.17 -24.43
C GLY A 386 -34.56 -2.62 -24.39
N GLY A 387 -35.27 -3.53 -25.04
CA GLY A 387 -34.84 -4.91 -25.21
C GLY A 387 -33.52 -5.03 -26.00
N ILE A 388 -33.37 -4.30 -27.10
CA ILE A 388 -32.09 -4.26 -27.86
C ILE A 388 -30.93 -3.77 -26.99
N VAL A 389 -31.11 -2.69 -26.23
CA VAL A 389 -30.08 -2.14 -25.32
C VAL A 389 -29.71 -3.18 -24.25
N GLY A 390 -30.68 -3.88 -23.67
CA GLY A 390 -30.42 -4.96 -22.70
C GLY A 390 -29.58 -6.10 -23.28
N ILE A 391 -29.87 -6.56 -24.52
CA ILE A 391 -29.07 -7.59 -25.22
C ILE A 391 -27.62 -7.09 -25.45
N VAL A 392 -27.46 -5.86 -25.95
CA VAL A 392 -26.13 -5.29 -26.22
C VAL A 392 -25.30 -5.18 -24.95
N LEU A 393 -25.90 -4.73 -23.84
CA LEU A 393 -25.19 -4.64 -22.55
C LEU A 393 -24.82 -6.01 -22.01
N CYS A 394 -25.70 -7.00 -22.10
CA CYS A 394 -25.39 -8.38 -21.73
C CYS A 394 -24.25 -8.96 -22.56
N ALA A 395 -24.19 -8.66 -23.85
CA ALA A 395 -23.08 -9.06 -24.74
C ALA A 395 -21.76 -8.33 -24.38
N ALA A 396 -21.85 -7.14 -23.79
CA ALA A 396 -20.68 -6.39 -23.33
C ALA A 396 -20.10 -6.86 -21.98
N VAL A 397 -20.90 -7.47 -21.10
CA VAL A 397 -20.46 -7.94 -19.76
C VAL A 397 -19.23 -8.87 -19.83
N PRO A 398 -19.09 -9.83 -20.76
CA PRO A 398 -17.91 -10.68 -20.85
C PRO A 398 -16.60 -9.93 -21.10
N PHE A 399 -16.60 -8.72 -21.68
CA PHE A 399 -15.39 -7.91 -21.84
C PHE A 399 -14.83 -7.44 -20.49
N ALA A 400 -15.67 -7.31 -19.46
CA ALA A 400 -15.19 -7.02 -18.10
C ALA A 400 -14.38 -8.19 -17.52
N PHE A 401 -14.62 -9.42 -17.97
CA PHE A 401 -13.93 -10.63 -17.50
C PHE A 401 -12.49 -10.72 -17.99
N LEU A 402 -12.10 -9.92 -18.98
CA LEU A 402 -10.69 -9.77 -19.38
C LEU A 402 -9.85 -9.12 -18.26
N LYS A 403 -10.48 -8.35 -17.38
CA LYS A 403 -9.81 -7.60 -16.31
C LYS A 403 -10.16 -8.10 -14.90
N TYR A 404 -11.34 -8.68 -14.73
CA TYR A 404 -11.90 -9.06 -13.43
C TYR A 404 -12.33 -10.53 -13.45
N LYS A 405 -12.24 -11.18 -12.26
CA LYS A 405 -12.77 -12.53 -12.10
C LYS A 405 -14.28 -12.47 -11.96
N PRO A 406 -15.07 -13.11 -12.86
CA PRO A 406 -16.53 -13.11 -12.76
C PRO A 406 -17.02 -13.88 -11.53
N THR A 407 -18.17 -13.48 -11.00
CA THR A 407 -18.95 -14.25 -10.03
C THR A 407 -20.06 -15.02 -10.73
N VAL A 408 -20.72 -15.91 -10.00
CA VAL A 408 -21.91 -16.62 -10.53
C VAL A 408 -23.03 -15.62 -10.83
N PHE A 409 -23.06 -14.47 -10.18
CA PHE A 409 -24.13 -13.48 -10.29
C PHE A 409 -24.12 -12.73 -11.63
N GLU A 410 -22.95 -12.47 -12.22
CA GLU A 410 -22.87 -11.91 -13.58
C GLU A 410 -23.42 -12.89 -14.61
N TYR A 411 -23.17 -14.19 -14.47
CA TYR A 411 -23.73 -15.19 -15.39
C TYR A 411 -25.25 -15.28 -15.25
N ILE A 412 -25.80 -15.28 -14.02
CA ILE A 412 -27.24 -15.26 -13.77
C ILE A 412 -27.86 -13.98 -14.36
N THR A 413 -27.21 -12.83 -14.17
CA THR A 413 -27.64 -11.53 -14.72
C THR A 413 -27.70 -11.58 -16.25
N VAL A 414 -26.61 -12.00 -16.90
CA VAL A 414 -26.56 -12.09 -18.36
C VAL A 414 -27.69 -12.99 -18.89
N PHE A 415 -27.91 -14.16 -18.27
CA PHE A 415 -28.97 -15.07 -18.67
C PHE A 415 -30.37 -14.47 -18.49
N ALA A 416 -30.68 -13.99 -17.27
CA ALA A 416 -32.03 -13.51 -16.94
C ALA A 416 -32.38 -12.22 -17.71
N VAL A 417 -31.46 -11.28 -17.81
CA VAL A 417 -31.66 -10.02 -18.53
C VAL A 417 -31.73 -10.25 -20.02
N SER A 418 -30.91 -11.14 -20.60
CA SER A 418 -31.00 -11.48 -22.02
C SER A 418 -32.35 -12.13 -22.37
N LEU A 419 -32.85 -13.02 -21.50
CA LEU A 419 -34.15 -13.64 -21.67
C LEU A 419 -35.29 -12.61 -21.63
N ALA A 420 -35.30 -11.75 -20.62
CA ALA A 420 -36.29 -10.68 -20.48
C ALA A 420 -36.22 -9.68 -21.64
N SER A 421 -35.02 -9.32 -22.09
CA SER A 421 -34.80 -8.46 -23.26
C SER A 421 -35.32 -9.09 -24.56
N LEU A 422 -35.06 -10.39 -24.76
CA LEU A 422 -35.53 -11.11 -25.92
C LEU A 422 -37.08 -11.16 -25.96
N LEU A 423 -37.71 -11.46 -24.83
CA LEU A 423 -39.17 -11.46 -24.71
C LEU A 423 -39.76 -10.07 -25.05
N SER A 424 -39.09 -8.99 -24.61
CA SER A 424 -39.51 -7.63 -24.91
C SER A 424 -39.40 -7.30 -26.40
N VAL A 425 -38.31 -7.70 -27.06
CA VAL A 425 -38.14 -7.54 -28.52
C VAL A 425 -39.17 -8.33 -29.30
N LEU A 426 -39.58 -9.51 -28.81
CA LEU A 426 -40.61 -10.36 -29.41
C LEU A 426 -42.04 -9.84 -29.16
N GLY A 427 -42.21 -8.71 -28.45
CA GLY A 427 -43.48 -8.06 -28.24
C GLY A 427 -44.33 -8.64 -27.11
N TYR A 428 -43.74 -9.39 -26.17
CA TYR A 428 -44.46 -9.81 -24.97
C TYR A 428 -44.82 -8.61 -24.07
N PRO A 429 -45.91 -8.69 -23.28
CA PRO A 429 -46.39 -7.59 -22.45
C PRO A 429 -45.35 -7.13 -21.42
N THR A 430 -45.07 -5.83 -21.39
CA THR A 430 -44.07 -5.23 -20.48
C THR A 430 -44.52 -5.24 -19.03
N ASP A 431 -45.81 -5.17 -18.77
CA ASP A 431 -46.45 -5.30 -17.45
C ASP A 431 -46.29 -6.69 -16.82
N ILE A 432 -45.83 -7.68 -17.58
CA ILE A 432 -45.43 -9.00 -17.10
C ILE A 432 -43.89 -9.08 -16.98
N ILE A 433 -43.17 -8.60 -18.01
CA ILE A 433 -41.69 -8.71 -18.06
C ILE A 433 -41.03 -7.94 -16.93
N ILE A 434 -41.47 -6.71 -16.64
CA ILE A 434 -40.86 -5.86 -15.60
C ILE A 434 -41.05 -6.51 -14.22
N PRO A 435 -42.25 -6.83 -13.74
CA PRO A 435 -42.41 -7.48 -12.43
C PRO A 435 -41.70 -8.84 -12.33
N ALA A 436 -41.73 -9.65 -13.41
CA ALA A 436 -41.03 -10.93 -13.43
C ALA A 436 -39.50 -10.78 -13.31
N SER A 437 -38.94 -9.74 -13.92
CA SER A 437 -37.51 -9.44 -13.81
C SER A 437 -37.11 -8.99 -12.39
N TYR A 438 -37.91 -8.14 -11.71
CA TYR A 438 -37.73 -7.80 -10.30
C TYR A 438 -37.82 -9.03 -9.40
N LEU A 439 -38.79 -9.94 -9.67
CA LEU A 439 -38.91 -11.18 -8.92
C LEU A 439 -37.65 -12.06 -9.06
N ALA A 440 -37.15 -12.23 -10.29
CA ALA A 440 -35.93 -12.99 -10.55
C ALA A 440 -34.70 -12.38 -9.79
N PHE A 441 -34.58 -11.07 -9.83
CA PHE A 441 -33.54 -10.35 -9.13
C PHE A 441 -33.67 -10.48 -7.61
N GLY A 442 -34.89 -10.34 -7.05
CA GLY A 442 -35.19 -10.52 -5.63
C GLY A 442 -34.91 -11.94 -5.13
N ILE A 443 -35.23 -12.96 -5.93
CA ILE A 443 -34.91 -14.36 -5.62
C ILE A 443 -33.39 -14.54 -5.54
N MET A 444 -32.64 -14.00 -6.51
CA MET A 444 -31.17 -14.06 -6.52
C MET A 444 -30.59 -13.46 -5.22
N TRP A 445 -31.02 -12.28 -4.81
CA TRP A 445 -30.58 -11.64 -3.58
C TRP A 445 -30.98 -12.44 -2.34
N THR A 446 -32.24 -12.84 -2.23
CA THR A 446 -32.76 -13.53 -1.05
C THR A 446 -32.09 -14.88 -0.83
N VAL A 447 -31.95 -15.69 -1.88
CA VAL A 447 -31.29 -17.00 -1.79
C VAL A 447 -29.85 -16.85 -1.32
N THR A 448 -29.14 -15.84 -1.85
CA THR A 448 -27.74 -15.63 -1.51
C THR A 448 -27.51 -15.13 -0.08
N ALA A 449 -28.52 -14.52 0.56
CA ALA A 449 -28.45 -14.15 1.99
C ALA A 449 -28.24 -15.37 2.89
N PHE A 450 -28.71 -16.55 2.49
CA PHE A 450 -28.55 -17.81 3.22
C PHE A 450 -27.31 -18.60 2.84
N MET A 451 -26.57 -18.16 1.81
CA MET A 451 -25.34 -18.83 1.38
C MET A 451 -24.17 -18.51 2.33
N LYS A 452 -23.09 -19.29 2.21
CA LYS A 452 -21.86 -19.08 3.00
C LYS A 452 -21.33 -17.66 2.83
N ILE A 453 -21.33 -17.13 1.62
CA ILE A 453 -20.93 -15.75 1.30
C ILE A 453 -22.14 -15.06 0.64
N PRO A 454 -22.77 -14.06 1.31
CA PRO A 454 -23.89 -13.32 0.75
C PRO A 454 -23.46 -12.44 -0.44
N LEU A 455 -24.40 -12.13 -1.35
CA LEU A 455 -24.10 -11.39 -2.59
C LEU A 455 -23.37 -10.09 -2.36
N SER A 456 -23.81 -9.25 -1.43
CA SER A 456 -23.14 -7.98 -1.13
C SER A 456 -21.71 -8.17 -0.62
N ALA A 457 -21.42 -9.26 0.11
CA ALA A 457 -20.08 -9.57 0.58
C ALA A 457 -19.11 -9.87 -0.57
N TRP A 458 -19.58 -10.56 -1.64
CA TRP A 458 -18.76 -10.86 -2.82
C TRP A 458 -18.17 -9.59 -3.46
N TYR A 459 -18.93 -8.51 -3.52
CA TYR A 459 -18.49 -7.25 -4.10
C TYR A 459 -17.77 -6.33 -3.11
N SER A 460 -18.21 -6.35 -1.84
CA SER A 460 -17.61 -5.50 -0.79
C SER A 460 -16.23 -5.98 -0.35
N MET A 461 -15.92 -7.29 -0.39
CA MET A 461 -14.63 -7.83 0.05
C MET A 461 -13.43 -7.35 -0.78
N ASN A 462 -13.64 -6.87 -2.00
CA ASN A 462 -12.59 -6.28 -2.82
C ASN A 462 -11.88 -5.08 -2.14
N ASN A 463 -12.61 -4.36 -1.30
CA ASN A 463 -12.11 -3.15 -0.62
C ASN A 463 -11.44 -3.44 0.73
N TYR A 464 -11.64 -4.65 1.28
CA TYR A 464 -11.16 -5.03 2.63
C TYR A 464 -10.10 -6.12 2.65
N GLY A 465 -9.78 -6.69 1.48
CA GLY A 465 -8.99 -7.91 1.37
C GLY A 465 -9.83 -9.15 1.69
N VAL A 466 -9.83 -10.11 0.77
CA VAL A 466 -10.76 -11.27 0.78
C VAL A 466 -10.69 -12.06 2.08
N GLU A 467 -9.50 -12.43 2.54
CA GLU A 467 -9.33 -13.23 3.76
C GLU A 467 -9.78 -12.50 5.03
N LYS A 468 -9.40 -11.21 5.16
CA LYS A 468 -9.80 -10.37 6.30
C LYS A 468 -11.31 -10.13 6.34
N ALA A 469 -11.92 -9.93 5.18
CA ALA A 469 -13.37 -9.74 5.07
C ALA A 469 -14.13 -11.01 5.47
N LEU A 470 -13.73 -12.16 4.94
CA LEU A 470 -14.42 -13.43 5.17
C LEU A 470 -14.22 -13.97 6.60
N SER A 471 -13.09 -13.67 7.25
CA SER A 471 -12.82 -14.04 8.64
C SER A 471 -13.48 -13.12 9.67
N ASN A 472 -13.98 -11.94 9.26
CA ASN A 472 -14.60 -10.97 10.16
C ASN A 472 -16.11 -11.26 10.34
N PRO A 473 -16.56 -11.70 11.55
CA PRO A 473 -17.96 -12.05 11.79
C PRO A 473 -18.92 -10.85 11.62
N LEU A 474 -18.46 -9.64 11.98
CA LEU A 474 -19.27 -8.42 11.84
C LEU A 474 -19.49 -8.08 10.38
N PHE A 475 -18.43 -8.12 9.56
CA PHE A 475 -18.51 -7.91 8.11
C PHE A 475 -19.50 -8.89 7.47
N MET A 476 -19.39 -10.18 7.78
CA MET A 476 -20.28 -11.22 7.24
C MET A 476 -21.72 -11.04 7.68
N ARG A 477 -21.96 -10.70 8.96
CA ARG A 477 -23.31 -10.45 9.50
C ARG A 477 -23.95 -9.23 8.84
N THR A 478 -23.23 -8.13 8.74
CA THR A 478 -23.72 -6.88 8.10
C THR A 478 -24.10 -7.12 6.64
N ASN A 479 -23.22 -7.77 5.87
CA ASN A 479 -23.51 -8.07 4.48
C ASN A 479 -24.68 -9.06 4.32
N ARG A 480 -24.86 -10.01 5.22
CA ARG A 480 -26.01 -10.92 5.22
C ARG A 480 -27.33 -10.17 5.43
N ILE A 481 -27.36 -9.25 6.40
CA ILE A 481 -28.51 -8.40 6.67
C ILE A 481 -28.81 -7.51 5.45
N LEU A 482 -27.82 -6.85 4.89
CA LEU A 482 -27.98 -6.02 3.69
C LEU A 482 -28.52 -6.83 2.52
N THR A 483 -27.94 -7.99 2.24
CA THR A 483 -28.40 -8.87 1.15
C THR A 483 -29.85 -9.31 1.37
N ALA A 484 -30.23 -9.65 2.59
CA ALA A 484 -31.60 -10.02 2.94
C ALA A 484 -32.57 -8.84 2.78
N CYS A 485 -32.23 -7.65 3.25
CA CYS A 485 -33.07 -6.46 3.12
C CYS A 485 -33.32 -6.11 1.66
N TRP A 486 -32.27 -6.09 0.81
CA TRP A 486 -32.43 -5.88 -0.62
C TRP A 486 -33.23 -6.99 -1.28
N GLY A 487 -32.99 -8.25 -0.91
CA GLY A 487 -33.76 -9.38 -1.41
C GLY A 487 -35.26 -9.24 -1.13
N VAL A 488 -35.64 -8.92 0.12
CA VAL A 488 -37.03 -8.70 0.50
C VAL A 488 -37.65 -7.53 -0.27
N LEU A 489 -36.90 -6.41 -0.40
CA LEU A 489 -37.35 -5.25 -1.16
C LEU A 489 -37.72 -5.65 -2.59
N TYR A 490 -36.81 -6.35 -3.29
CA TYR A 490 -37.03 -6.77 -4.69
C TYR A 490 -38.08 -7.88 -4.82
N LEU A 491 -38.37 -8.67 -3.80
CA LEU A 491 -39.48 -9.62 -3.80
C LEU A 491 -40.85 -8.95 -3.64
N VAL A 492 -40.88 -7.81 -2.89
CA VAL A 492 -42.13 -7.05 -2.69
C VAL A 492 -42.38 -6.08 -3.84
N THR A 493 -41.33 -5.56 -4.47
CA THR A 493 -41.44 -4.63 -5.61
C THR A 493 -42.35 -5.09 -6.73
N PRO A 494 -42.33 -6.35 -7.21
CA PRO A 494 -43.23 -6.82 -8.25
C PRO A 494 -44.72 -6.63 -7.94
N ILE A 495 -45.13 -6.77 -6.67
CA ILE A 495 -46.53 -6.72 -6.24
C ILE A 495 -47.11 -5.32 -6.46
N TRP A 496 -46.37 -4.31 -5.98
CA TRP A 496 -46.85 -2.93 -6.10
C TRP A 496 -46.53 -2.33 -7.47
N THR A 497 -45.44 -2.73 -8.14
CA THR A 497 -45.15 -2.32 -9.53
C THR A 497 -46.24 -2.80 -10.44
N TYR A 498 -46.65 -4.06 -10.34
CA TYR A 498 -47.79 -4.59 -11.13
C TYR A 498 -49.09 -3.82 -10.84
N ALA A 499 -49.38 -3.54 -9.56
CA ALA A 499 -50.54 -2.75 -9.19
C ALA A 499 -50.50 -1.33 -9.74
N LEU A 500 -49.30 -0.65 -9.66
CA LEU A 500 -49.15 0.74 -10.12
C LEU A 500 -49.16 0.88 -11.65
N LEU A 501 -48.62 -0.10 -12.41
CA LEU A 501 -48.66 -0.11 -13.87
C LEU A 501 -50.10 -0.12 -14.42
N HIS A 502 -51.06 -0.56 -13.62
CA HIS A 502 -52.49 -0.57 -13.97
C HIS A 502 -53.26 0.67 -13.46
N THR A 503 -52.53 1.70 -12.97
CA THR A 503 -53.12 2.95 -12.48
C THR A 503 -52.57 4.16 -13.25
N SER A 504 -53.25 5.33 -13.10
CA SER A 504 -52.79 6.61 -13.66
C SER A 504 -51.47 7.14 -13.02
N LEU A 505 -50.96 6.44 -12.01
CA LEU A 505 -49.70 6.78 -11.31
C LEU A 505 -48.50 6.05 -11.90
N ALA A 506 -48.63 5.35 -13.02
CA ALA A 506 -47.55 4.62 -13.67
C ALA A 506 -46.28 5.50 -13.92
N SER A 507 -46.45 6.78 -14.25
CA SER A 507 -45.36 7.73 -14.45
C SER A 507 -44.57 8.09 -13.19
N TRP A 508 -45.12 7.82 -11.99
CA TRP A 508 -44.45 8.09 -10.71
C TRP A 508 -43.57 6.92 -10.25
N THR A 509 -43.72 5.72 -10.82
CA THR A 509 -42.85 4.57 -10.49
C THR A 509 -41.43 4.81 -10.93
N GLU A 510 -41.22 5.49 -12.06
CA GLU A 510 -39.88 5.88 -12.57
C GLU A 510 -39.16 6.81 -11.61
N LEU A 511 -39.87 7.80 -11.04
CA LEU A 511 -39.26 8.76 -10.10
C LEU A 511 -38.88 8.13 -8.76
N LEU A 512 -39.65 7.17 -8.28
CA LEU A 512 -39.36 6.43 -7.03
C LEU A 512 -38.19 5.47 -7.20
N GLU A 513 -38.02 4.87 -8.35
CA GLU A 513 -36.87 4.02 -8.67
C GLU A 513 -35.57 4.82 -8.70
N GLU A 514 -35.57 6.01 -9.29
CA GLU A 514 -34.43 6.91 -9.34
C GLU A 514 -33.98 7.36 -7.93
N ILE A 515 -34.92 7.61 -7.01
CA ILE A 515 -34.65 8.00 -5.61
C ILE A 515 -34.12 6.81 -4.79
N LEU A 516 -34.59 5.59 -5.02
CA LEU A 516 -34.15 4.39 -4.29
C LEU A 516 -32.79 3.88 -4.77
N PHE A 517 -32.42 4.09 -6.03
CA PHE A 517 -31.13 3.65 -6.60
C PHE A 517 -29.96 4.61 -6.34
N SER A 518 -30.19 5.81 -5.81
CA SER A 518 -29.13 6.69 -5.32
C SER A 518 -28.45 6.18 -4.01
N GLY A 519 -28.73 4.94 -3.66
CA GLY A 519 -28.29 4.26 -2.41
C GLY A 519 -26.79 4.06 -2.20
N ASP A 520 -25.92 4.44 -3.13
CA ASP A 520 -24.46 4.48 -2.91
C ASP A 520 -24.04 5.43 -1.76
N TYR A 521 -24.92 6.39 -1.40
CA TYR A 521 -24.67 7.33 -0.31
C TYR A 521 -24.94 6.73 1.09
N LEU A 522 -25.85 5.78 1.21
CA LEU A 522 -26.22 5.19 2.51
C LEU A 522 -25.22 4.13 2.99
N THR A 523 -24.60 3.39 2.10
CA THR A 523 -23.57 2.41 2.44
C THR A 523 -22.26 3.07 2.87
N TYR A 524 -21.91 4.22 2.29
CA TYR A 524 -20.71 4.97 2.62
C TYR A 524 -20.80 5.69 3.98
N THR A 525 -21.99 6.18 4.37
CA THR A 525 -22.20 6.92 5.63
C THR A 525 -22.38 6.02 6.85
N ALA A 526 -22.93 4.82 6.70
CA ALA A 526 -23.08 3.87 7.82
C ALA A 526 -21.75 3.35 8.36
N TYR A 527 -20.70 3.36 7.54
CA TYR A 527 -19.38 2.81 7.91
C TYR A 527 -18.41 3.84 8.52
N LYS A 528 -18.73 5.15 8.49
CA LYS A 528 -17.85 6.23 9.02
C LYS A 528 -18.09 6.61 10.48
N ARG A 529 -19.01 5.95 11.20
CA ARG A 529 -19.15 6.19 12.64
C ARG A 529 -18.20 5.27 13.40
N PRO A 530 -17.17 5.81 14.10
CA PRO A 530 -16.42 5.00 15.04
C PRO A 530 -17.37 4.46 16.11
N ALA A 531 -17.23 3.20 16.43
CA ALA A 531 -17.86 2.64 17.61
C ALA A 531 -17.35 3.40 18.84
N LEU A 532 -18.24 4.06 19.55
CA LEU A 532 -18.08 4.49 20.94
C LEU A 532 -17.94 3.28 21.84
#